data_fbc086fdb8a464cd00dbff64cfb3461a
#
_entry.id   fbc086fdb8a464cd00dbff64cfb3461a
#
_cell.length_a   1.000
_cell.length_b   1.000
_cell.length_c   1.000
_cell.angle_alpha   90.00
_cell.angle_beta   90.00
_cell.angle_gamma   90.00
#
_symmetry.space_group_name_H-M   'P 1'
#
loop_
_entity.id
_entity.type
_entity.pdbx_description
1 polymer ?
#
loop_
_entity_poly.entity_id
_entity_poly.type
_entity_poly.pdbx_seq_one_letter_code
_entity_poly.pdbx_strand_id
1 'polypeptide(L)'
;MIMPQIMKTYKEFIEDIQESSLSRIQSKSQKKGVAAISADRGNLSRKENQARSQQLQKDIRSKFGRGPTKVKGSYIEKDENTGEERKVKEKSFVIDRGKMGKRKFKKEVKKLGKKYGQDSVLTQTKKSGTLHATRKKGLGPKTKGVGVGRFSPQKKNPEGQSQIKGKIFSYSK
;
A
#
# COMPACT_ATOMS: atom_id res chain seq x y z
N MET A 1 41.58 -12.09 19.88
CA MET A 1 41.44 -10.64 19.62
C MET A 1 39.93 -10.31 19.48
N ILE A 2 39.37 -9.62 20.43
CA ILE A 2 37.98 -9.20 20.37
C ILE A 2 37.92 -7.95 19.48
N MET A 3 37.29 -8.03 18.32
CA MET A 3 37.04 -6.84 17.53
C MET A 3 36.09 -5.89 18.29
N PRO A 4 36.40 -4.58 18.40
CA PRO A 4 35.47 -3.65 19.00
C PRO A 4 34.18 -3.68 18.18
N GLN A 5 33.06 -3.97 18.83
CA GLN A 5 31.74 -3.76 18.21
C GLN A 5 31.64 -2.27 17.92
N ILE A 6 31.60 -1.93 16.65
CA ILE A 6 31.28 -0.56 16.20
C ILE A 6 29.84 -0.33 16.63
N MET A 7 29.64 0.45 17.68
CA MET A 7 28.31 0.94 18.05
C MET A 7 27.82 1.81 16.91
N LYS A 8 26.82 1.32 16.18
CA LYS A 8 26.09 2.13 15.19
C LYS A 8 25.46 3.33 15.89
N THR A 9 25.57 4.49 15.30
CA THR A 9 24.84 5.65 15.78
C THR A 9 23.32 5.38 15.67
N TYR A 10 22.53 6.07 16.48
CA TYR A 10 21.08 5.97 16.40
C TYR A 10 20.56 6.25 14.99
N LYS A 11 21.18 7.18 14.28
CA LYS A 11 20.85 7.54 12.89
C LYS A 11 21.08 6.36 11.95
N GLU A 12 22.26 5.72 12.02
CA GLU A 12 22.59 4.52 11.20
C GLU A 12 21.66 3.36 11.52
N PHE A 13 21.32 3.16 12.78
CA PHE A 13 20.35 2.14 13.19
C PHE A 13 18.95 2.38 12.61
N ILE A 14 18.47 3.64 12.62
CA ILE A 14 17.18 4.01 12.02
C ILE A 14 17.21 3.87 10.51
N GLU A 15 18.31 4.24 9.85
CA GLU A 15 18.49 4.06 8.41
C GLU A 15 18.44 2.58 8.01
N ASP A 16 19.14 1.70 8.74
CA ASP A 16 19.10 0.25 8.53
C ASP A 16 17.68 -0.34 8.68
N ILE A 17 16.95 0.09 9.71
CA ILE A 17 15.55 -0.33 9.89
C ILE A 17 14.66 0.14 8.74
N GLN A 18 14.86 1.35 8.26
CA GLN A 18 14.11 1.91 7.15
C GLN A 18 14.38 1.18 5.84
N GLU A 19 15.64 0.89 5.53
CA GLU A 19 16.03 0.08 4.38
C GLU A 19 15.44 -1.33 4.45
N SER A 20 15.54 -1.98 5.61
CA SER A 20 15.00 -3.33 5.78
C SER A 20 13.49 -3.41 5.53
N SER A 21 12.73 -2.36 5.87
CA SER A 21 11.27 -2.32 5.66
C SER A 21 10.89 -2.19 4.18
N LEU A 22 11.55 -1.30 3.44
CA LEU A 22 11.32 -1.15 2.00
C LEU A 22 11.80 -2.40 1.24
N SER A 23 12.97 -2.94 1.58
CA SER A 23 13.51 -4.16 1.01
C SER A 23 12.61 -5.37 1.26
N ARG A 24 11.96 -5.46 2.42
CA ARG A 24 10.96 -6.52 2.69
C ARG A 24 9.76 -6.42 1.77
N ILE A 25 9.19 -5.24 1.58
CA ILE A 25 8.06 -5.04 0.65
C ILE A 25 8.48 -5.47 -0.75
N GLN A 26 9.64 -5.00 -1.22
CA GLN A 26 10.18 -5.36 -2.53
C GLN A 26 10.38 -6.86 -2.67
N SER A 27 11.05 -7.49 -1.71
CA SER A 27 11.30 -8.94 -1.71
C SER A 27 9.98 -9.75 -1.72
N LYS A 28 9.01 -9.37 -0.92
CA LYS A 28 7.71 -10.05 -0.87
C LYS A 28 6.92 -9.87 -2.15
N SER A 29 6.96 -8.69 -2.77
CA SER A 29 6.31 -8.46 -4.07
C SER A 29 6.92 -9.30 -5.17
N GLN A 30 8.24 -9.46 -5.17
CA GLN A 30 8.97 -10.28 -6.15
C GLN A 30 8.77 -11.79 -5.96
N LYS A 31 8.69 -12.27 -4.72
CA LYS A 31 8.55 -13.70 -4.42
C LYS A 31 7.13 -14.19 -4.60
N LYS A 32 6.18 -13.62 -3.89
CA LYS A 32 4.80 -14.13 -3.84
C LYS A 32 3.74 -13.10 -4.16
N GLY A 33 4.07 -11.84 -4.07
CA GLY A 33 3.16 -10.73 -4.27
C GLY A 33 2.65 -10.14 -2.96
N VAL A 34 2.20 -8.90 -3.07
CA VAL A 34 1.63 -8.10 -2.00
C VAL A 34 0.35 -7.42 -2.48
N ALA A 35 -0.41 -6.89 -1.56
CA ALA A 35 -1.52 -5.98 -1.85
C ALA A 35 -1.38 -4.72 -1.01
N ALA A 36 -1.93 -3.62 -1.49
CA ALA A 36 -2.05 -2.38 -0.73
C ALA A 36 -3.51 -1.96 -0.64
N ILE A 37 -3.92 -1.56 0.55
CA ILE A 37 -5.28 -1.16 0.87
C ILE A 37 -5.28 -0.06 1.92
N SER A 38 -6.24 0.87 1.84
CA SER A 38 -6.51 1.88 2.85
C SER A 38 -7.91 1.70 3.44
N ALA A 39 -8.14 2.29 4.61
CA ALA A 39 -9.47 2.47 5.18
C ALA A 39 -9.85 3.95 5.29
N ASP A 40 -8.94 4.84 4.93
CA ASP A 40 -9.16 6.28 5.00
C ASP A 40 -10.20 6.75 3.97
N ARG A 41 -10.99 7.74 4.36
CA ARG A 41 -11.93 8.41 3.48
C ARG A 41 -11.85 9.92 3.69
N GLY A 42 -11.84 10.67 2.58
CA GLY A 42 -11.68 12.12 2.60
C GLY A 42 -12.82 12.88 3.30
N ASN A 43 -14.01 12.28 3.37
CA ASN A 43 -15.20 12.85 4.01
C ASN A 43 -15.33 12.53 5.51
N LEU A 44 -14.38 11.83 6.08
CA LEU A 44 -14.37 11.44 7.50
C LEU A 44 -13.31 12.21 8.27
N SER A 45 -13.56 12.39 9.56
CA SER A 45 -12.60 13.00 10.47
C SER A 45 -11.35 12.13 10.66
N ARG A 46 -10.29 12.76 11.18
CA ARG A 46 -9.05 12.04 11.53
C ARG A 46 -9.29 10.90 12.52
N LYS A 47 -10.16 11.15 13.52
CA LYS A 47 -10.50 10.15 14.56
C LYS A 47 -11.23 8.95 13.96
N GLU A 48 -12.20 9.19 13.09
CA GLU A 48 -12.94 8.14 12.38
C GLU A 48 -12.02 7.33 11.47
N ASN A 49 -11.17 7.98 10.69
CA ASN A 49 -10.19 7.31 9.84
C ASN A 49 -9.19 6.47 10.67
N GLN A 50 -8.79 6.96 11.83
CA GLN A 50 -7.91 6.19 12.74
C GLN A 50 -8.60 4.93 13.26
N ALA A 51 -9.86 5.03 13.69
CA ALA A 51 -10.64 3.86 14.15
C ALA A 51 -10.82 2.84 13.02
N ARG A 52 -11.14 3.29 11.81
CA ARG A 52 -11.26 2.44 10.62
C ARG A 52 -9.94 1.74 10.27
N SER A 53 -8.83 2.46 10.33
CA SER A 53 -7.49 1.90 10.09
C SER A 53 -7.11 0.85 11.13
N GLN A 54 -7.45 1.05 12.40
CA GLN A 54 -7.24 0.05 13.45
C GLN A 54 -8.08 -1.21 13.21
N GLN A 55 -9.35 -1.05 12.82
CA GLN A 55 -10.22 -2.19 12.51
C GLN A 55 -9.74 -2.94 11.27
N LEU A 56 -9.31 -2.24 10.23
CA LEU A 56 -8.73 -2.86 9.03
C LEU A 56 -7.50 -3.71 9.37
N GLN A 57 -6.61 -3.23 10.25
CA GLN A 57 -5.46 -4.01 10.70
C GLN A 57 -5.86 -5.31 11.41
N LYS A 58 -6.91 -5.27 12.25
CA LYS A 58 -7.46 -6.46 12.92
C LYS A 58 -8.03 -7.44 11.89
N ASP A 59 -8.80 -6.95 10.94
CA ASP A 59 -9.37 -7.77 9.86
C ASP A 59 -8.28 -8.42 9.01
N ILE A 60 -7.21 -7.69 8.69
CA ILE A 60 -6.07 -8.23 7.95
C ILE A 60 -5.39 -9.36 8.74
N ARG A 61 -5.10 -9.15 10.03
CA ARG A 61 -4.50 -10.19 10.86
C ARG A 61 -5.36 -11.44 10.95
N SER A 62 -6.66 -11.26 11.15
CA SER A 62 -7.62 -12.36 11.20
C SER A 62 -7.69 -13.15 9.90
N LYS A 63 -7.72 -12.43 8.76
CA LYS A 63 -7.93 -13.04 7.45
C LYS A 63 -6.66 -13.65 6.84
N PHE A 64 -5.51 -13.02 7.04
CA PHE A 64 -4.23 -13.43 6.42
C PHE A 64 -3.24 -14.04 7.40
N GLY A 65 -3.57 -14.08 8.70
CA GLY A 65 -2.73 -14.70 9.74
C GLY A 65 -1.48 -13.90 10.10
N ARG A 66 -1.33 -12.67 9.59
CA ARG A 66 -0.20 -11.78 9.86
C ARG A 66 -0.58 -10.31 9.75
N GLY A 67 0.16 -9.45 10.44
CA GLY A 67 -0.05 -8.01 10.39
C GLY A 67 0.45 -7.38 9.10
N PRO A 68 -0.16 -6.29 8.66
CA PRO A 68 0.29 -5.52 7.51
C PRO A 68 1.47 -4.62 7.84
N THR A 69 2.17 -4.15 6.81
CA THR A 69 3.14 -3.06 6.90
C THR A 69 2.43 -1.74 6.64
N LYS A 70 2.56 -0.80 7.57
CA LYS A 70 1.99 0.56 7.43
C LYS A 70 2.84 1.40 6.49
N VAL A 71 2.19 2.07 5.54
CA VAL A 71 2.82 3.02 4.64
C VAL A 71 1.98 4.29 4.53
N LYS A 72 2.61 5.39 4.14
CA LYS A 72 1.91 6.65 3.83
C LYS A 72 1.76 6.73 2.32
N GLY A 73 0.53 6.69 1.84
CA GLY A 73 0.20 6.89 0.44
C GLY A 73 -0.02 8.37 0.12
N SER A 74 0.30 8.78 -1.08
CA SER A 74 -0.10 10.07 -1.63
C SER A 74 -0.39 9.94 -3.12
N TYR A 75 -1.44 10.61 -3.56
CA TYR A 75 -1.85 10.65 -4.96
C TYR A 75 -2.53 11.98 -5.28
N ILE A 76 -2.65 12.27 -6.55
CA ILE A 76 -3.37 13.44 -7.03
C ILE A 76 -4.79 13.02 -7.38
N GLU A 77 -5.76 13.68 -6.76
CA GLU A 77 -7.18 13.54 -7.08
C GLU A 77 -7.62 14.74 -7.91
N LYS A 78 -8.31 14.48 -9.00
CA LYS A 78 -8.87 15.51 -9.87
C LYS A 78 -10.36 15.57 -9.68
N ASP A 79 -10.87 16.76 -9.38
CA ASP A 79 -12.31 17.01 -9.34
C ASP A 79 -12.90 16.93 -10.74
N GLU A 80 -13.89 16.05 -10.94
CA GLU A 80 -14.50 15.82 -12.25
C GLU A 80 -15.30 17.03 -12.77
N ASN A 81 -15.77 17.90 -11.86
CA ASN A 81 -16.61 19.05 -12.21
C ASN A 81 -15.77 20.31 -12.45
N THR A 82 -14.76 20.55 -11.62
CA THR A 82 -13.93 21.78 -11.68
C THR A 82 -12.61 21.58 -12.40
N GLY A 83 -12.13 20.34 -12.52
CA GLY A 83 -10.81 20.01 -13.03
C GLY A 83 -9.67 20.33 -12.06
N GLU A 84 -9.98 20.81 -10.85
CA GLU A 84 -8.98 21.10 -9.84
C GLU A 84 -8.28 19.84 -9.35
N GLU A 85 -6.96 19.93 -9.21
CA GLU A 85 -6.13 18.85 -8.69
C GLU A 85 -5.77 19.12 -7.24
N ARG A 86 -5.91 18.11 -6.39
CA ARG A 86 -5.47 18.16 -5.00
C ARG A 86 -4.62 16.94 -4.64
N LYS A 87 -3.59 17.15 -3.85
CA LYS A 87 -2.79 16.08 -3.30
C LYS A 87 -3.50 15.46 -2.09
N VAL A 88 -3.82 14.19 -2.19
CA VAL A 88 -4.41 13.40 -1.10
C VAL A 88 -3.31 12.58 -0.44
N LYS A 89 -3.32 12.58 0.90
CA LYS A 89 -2.47 11.72 1.73
C LYS A 89 -3.34 10.76 2.52
N GLU A 90 -2.96 9.50 2.56
CA GLU A 90 -3.70 8.48 3.30
C GLU A 90 -2.76 7.47 3.95
N LYS A 91 -3.25 6.80 4.98
CA LYS A 91 -2.60 5.62 5.54
C LYS A 91 -2.99 4.41 4.72
N SER A 92 -1.99 3.68 4.27
CA SER A 92 -2.18 2.43 3.55
C SER A 92 -1.48 1.28 4.25
N PHE A 93 -1.92 0.08 3.94
CA PHE A 93 -1.41 -1.15 4.52
C PHE A 93 -0.98 -2.09 3.41
N VAL A 94 0.26 -2.54 3.46
CA VAL A 94 0.80 -3.55 2.54
C VAL A 94 0.65 -4.92 3.18
N ILE A 95 -0.05 -5.81 2.48
CA ILE A 95 -0.37 -7.17 2.92
C ILE A 95 0.47 -8.15 2.10
N ASP A 96 1.20 -9.03 2.77
CA ASP A 96 1.90 -10.14 2.13
C ASP A 96 0.91 -11.28 1.81
N ARG A 97 0.95 -11.76 0.57
CA ARG A 97 0.12 -12.89 0.15
C ARG A 97 0.44 -14.19 0.91
N GLY A 98 1.68 -14.39 1.27
CA GLY A 98 2.12 -15.60 1.96
C GLY A 98 1.81 -16.87 1.16
N LYS A 99 1.23 -17.85 1.81
CA LYS A 99 0.86 -19.15 1.20
C LYS A 99 -0.49 -19.14 0.48
N MET A 100 -1.26 -18.05 0.59
CA MET A 100 -2.58 -17.96 -0.04
C MET A 100 -2.46 -17.94 -1.58
N GLY A 101 -3.33 -18.67 -2.29
CA GLY A 101 -3.36 -18.66 -3.75
C GLY A 101 -3.73 -17.28 -4.32
N LYS A 102 -3.20 -16.93 -5.49
CA LYS A 102 -3.38 -15.60 -6.12
C LYS A 102 -4.84 -15.17 -6.26
N ARG A 103 -5.70 -16.07 -6.74
CA ARG A 103 -7.14 -15.78 -6.95
C ARG A 103 -7.85 -15.51 -5.63
N LYS A 104 -7.60 -16.35 -4.63
CA LYS A 104 -8.17 -16.19 -3.29
C LYS A 104 -7.68 -14.89 -2.65
N PHE A 105 -6.39 -14.63 -2.70
CA PHE A 105 -5.80 -13.40 -2.17
C PHE A 105 -6.43 -12.14 -2.78
N LYS A 106 -6.50 -12.04 -4.10
CA LYS A 106 -7.16 -10.94 -4.79
C LYS A 106 -8.63 -10.79 -4.37
N LYS A 107 -9.37 -11.89 -4.29
CA LYS A 107 -10.77 -11.90 -3.86
C LYS A 107 -10.94 -11.36 -2.44
N GLU A 108 -10.10 -11.80 -1.52
CA GLU A 108 -10.16 -11.37 -0.11
C GLU A 108 -9.75 -9.91 0.08
N VAL A 109 -8.73 -9.44 -0.64
CA VAL A 109 -8.32 -8.03 -0.63
C VAL A 109 -9.44 -7.14 -1.20
N LYS A 110 -10.09 -7.55 -2.29
CA LYS A 110 -11.23 -6.82 -2.86
C LYS A 110 -12.42 -6.77 -1.91
N LYS A 111 -12.71 -7.85 -1.18
CA LYS A 111 -13.76 -7.85 -0.15
C LYS A 111 -13.48 -6.84 0.95
N LEU A 112 -12.23 -6.76 1.42
CA LEU A 112 -11.82 -5.73 2.39
C LEU A 112 -11.98 -4.33 1.81
N GLY A 113 -11.56 -4.11 0.58
CA GLY A 113 -11.75 -2.83 -0.11
C GLY A 113 -13.22 -2.40 -0.13
N LYS A 114 -14.13 -3.30 -0.48
CA LYS A 114 -15.58 -3.07 -0.44
C LYS A 114 -16.07 -2.75 0.98
N LYS A 115 -15.66 -3.54 1.97
CA LYS A 115 -16.04 -3.35 3.37
C LYS A 115 -15.69 -1.94 3.87
N TYR A 116 -14.52 -1.44 3.48
CA TYR A 116 -14.04 -0.12 3.89
C TYR A 116 -14.38 1.01 2.91
N GLY A 117 -15.22 0.74 1.90
CA GLY A 117 -15.71 1.73 0.96
C GLY A 117 -14.63 2.35 0.07
N GLN A 118 -13.58 1.58 -0.21
CA GLN A 118 -12.53 1.99 -1.13
C GLN A 118 -12.97 1.82 -2.58
N ASP A 119 -12.51 2.69 -3.47
CA ASP A 119 -12.80 2.60 -4.90
C ASP A 119 -11.99 1.50 -5.59
N SER A 120 -10.80 1.26 -5.09
CA SER A 120 -9.88 0.27 -5.62
C SER A 120 -8.94 -0.28 -4.57
N VAL A 121 -8.33 -1.42 -4.88
CA VAL A 121 -7.22 -2.01 -4.14
C VAL A 121 -6.10 -2.36 -5.11
N LEU A 122 -4.86 -2.31 -4.64
CA LEU A 122 -3.69 -2.65 -5.45
C LEU A 122 -3.22 -4.06 -5.14
N THR A 123 -2.91 -4.83 -6.17
CA THR A 123 -2.09 -6.05 -6.04
C THR A 123 -0.80 -5.89 -6.83
N GLN A 124 0.29 -6.41 -6.28
CA GLN A 124 1.62 -6.35 -6.87
C GLN A 124 2.24 -7.73 -6.94
N THR A 125 2.73 -8.08 -8.12
CA THR A 125 3.52 -9.29 -8.36
C THR A 125 4.94 -8.91 -8.80
N LYS A 126 5.80 -9.91 -9.07
CA LYS A 126 7.13 -9.67 -9.63
C LYS A 126 7.10 -8.85 -10.92
N LYS A 127 6.08 -9.03 -11.75
CA LYS A 127 6.01 -8.44 -13.09
C LYS A 127 5.37 -7.05 -13.08
N SER A 128 4.29 -6.86 -12.35
CA SER A 128 3.53 -5.61 -12.41
C SER A 128 2.57 -5.43 -11.24
N GLY A 129 2.16 -4.20 -11.02
CA GLY A 129 1.05 -3.83 -10.16
C GLY A 129 -0.24 -3.64 -10.95
N THR A 130 -1.36 -3.93 -10.30
CA THR A 130 -2.69 -3.76 -10.88
C THR A 130 -3.63 -3.15 -9.83
N LEU A 131 -4.29 -2.06 -10.17
CA LEU A 131 -5.42 -1.53 -9.42
C LEU A 131 -6.68 -2.29 -9.81
N HIS A 132 -7.39 -2.83 -8.83
CA HIS A 132 -8.65 -3.53 -9.03
C HIS A 132 -9.80 -2.69 -8.50
N ALA A 133 -10.82 -2.43 -9.32
CA ALA A 133 -12.05 -1.80 -8.86
C ALA A 133 -12.74 -2.68 -7.81
N THR A 134 -13.19 -2.04 -6.74
CA THR A 134 -13.94 -2.70 -5.65
C THR A 134 -15.42 -2.40 -5.71
N ARG A 135 -15.82 -1.41 -6.48
CA ARG A 135 -17.21 -1.05 -6.74
C ARG A 135 -17.42 -0.67 -8.20
N LYS A 136 -18.67 -0.65 -8.66
CA LYS A 136 -19.03 -0.47 -10.08
C LYS A 136 -18.49 0.81 -10.73
N LYS A 137 -18.35 1.89 -9.96
CA LYS A 137 -17.83 3.18 -10.42
C LYS A 137 -16.38 3.46 -9.97
N GLY A 138 -15.73 2.52 -9.29
CA GLY A 138 -14.32 2.66 -8.92
C GLY A 138 -13.43 2.49 -10.14
N LEU A 139 -12.60 3.36 -10.53
CA LEU A 139 -11.75 3.35 -11.73
C LEU A 139 -12.51 3.65 -13.05
N GLY A 140 -13.74 4.14 -12.97
CA GLY A 140 -14.57 4.44 -14.15
C GLY A 140 -15.52 3.32 -14.56
N PRO A 141 -16.47 3.62 -15.45
CA PRO A 141 -17.66 2.79 -15.66
C PRO A 141 -17.41 1.43 -16.32
N LYS A 142 -16.29 1.23 -17.00
CA LYS A 142 -15.99 0.00 -17.74
C LYS A 142 -14.70 -0.70 -17.30
N THR A 143 -13.98 -0.16 -16.32
CA THR A 143 -12.65 -0.62 -15.96
C THR A 143 -12.71 -1.59 -14.78
N LYS A 144 -12.34 -2.85 -15.01
CA LYS A 144 -12.22 -3.87 -13.94
C LYS A 144 -10.87 -3.84 -13.23
N GLY A 145 -9.82 -3.44 -13.94
CA GLY A 145 -8.47 -3.31 -13.41
C GLY A 145 -7.60 -2.44 -14.31
N VAL A 146 -6.64 -1.76 -13.72
CA VAL A 146 -5.68 -0.88 -14.41
C VAL A 146 -4.27 -1.27 -14.01
N GLY A 147 -3.42 -1.56 -15.01
CA GLY A 147 -2.00 -1.77 -14.79
C GLY A 147 -1.29 -0.47 -14.41
N VAL A 148 -0.51 -0.50 -13.32
CA VAL A 148 0.25 0.66 -12.83
C VAL A 148 1.75 0.52 -13.04
N GLY A 149 2.19 -0.55 -13.67
CA GLY A 149 3.60 -0.80 -13.96
C GLY A 149 4.34 -1.57 -12.88
N ARG A 150 5.67 -1.44 -12.87
CA ARG A 150 6.54 -2.17 -11.96
C ARG A 150 6.77 -1.41 -10.67
N PHE A 151 6.99 -2.13 -9.58
CA PHE A 151 7.44 -1.56 -8.33
C PHE A 151 8.80 -0.88 -8.51
N SER A 152 8.86 0.40 -8.16
CA SER A 152 10.06 1.23 -8.30
C SER A 152 10.45 1.81 -6.95
N PRO A 153 11.42 1.18 -6.25
CA PRO A 153 11.91 1.69 -4.98
C PRO A 153 12.65 3.01 -5.19
N GLN A 154 12.47 3.93 -4.25
CA GLN A 154 13.10 5.25 -4.21
C GLN A 154 12.79 6.18 -5.41
N LYS A 155 11.84 5.81 -6.26
CA LYS A 155 11.39 6.63 -7.39
C LYS A 155 10.15 7.44 -7.03
N LYS A 156 10.21 8.74 -7.23
CA LYS A 156 9.06 9.64 -7.04
C LYS A 156 8.07 9.51 -8.18
N ASN A 157 6.79 9.50 -7.86
CA ASN A 157 5.71 9.62 -8.82
C ASN A 157 4.61 10.49 -8.20
N PRO A 158 4.45 11.76 -8.62
CA PRO A 158 3.46 12.68 -8.05
C PRO A 158 2.01 12.17 -8.19
N GLU A 159 1.71 11.41 -9.23
CA GLU A 159 0.37 10.87 -9.47
C GLU A 159 -0.02 9.75 -8.49
N GLY A 160 0.97 9.02 -7.99
CA GLY A 160 0.72 7.99 -6.96
C GLY A 160 2.02 7.41 -6.43
N GLN A 161 2.28 7.62 -5.17
CA GLN A 161 3.44 7.09 -4.47
C GLN A 161 3.12 6.74 -3.02
N SER A 162 3.94 5.89 -2.45
CA SER A 162 3.87 5.53 -1.04
C SER A 162 5.21 5.78 -0.36
N GLN A 163 5.17 5.95 0.94
CA GLN A 163 6.34 6.18 1.75
C GLN A 163 6.33 5.29 2.99
N ILE A 164 7.46 4.68 3.26
CA ILE A 164 7.67 3.94 4.50
C ILE A 164 8.91 4.47 5.18
N LYS A 165 8.77 4.93 6.43
CA LYS A 165 9.86 5.48 7.25
C LYS A 165 10.75 6.48 6.47
N GLY A 166 10.13 7.40 5.73
CA GLY A 166 10.84 8.40 4.95
C GLY A 166 11.29 7.98 3.54
N LYS A 167 11.29 6.70 3.21
CA LYS A 167 11.67 6.21 1.87
C LYS A 167 10.46 6.04 0.97
N ILE A 168 10.55 6.62 -0.22
CA ILE A 168 9.49 6.66 -1.22
C ILE A 168 9.60 5.44 -2.13
N PHE A 169 8.46 4.90 -2.51
CA PHE A 169 8.33 3.95 -3.61
C PHE A 169 7.08 4.24 -4.44
N SER A 170 7.11 3.85 -5.69
CA SER A 170 6.03 4.08 -6.63
C SER A 170 5.92 2.92 -7.62
N TYR A 171 5.01 3.07 -8.57
CA TYR A 171 4.88 2.18 -9.71
C TYR A 171 5.10 2.98 -10.98
N SER A 172 5.80 2.42 -11.94
CA SER A 172 6.06 3.04 -13.23
C SER A 172 5.96 2.04 -14.36
N LYS A 173 5.36 2.48 -15.45
CA LYS A 173 5.31 1.75 -16.72
C LYS A 173 6.65 1.81 -17.44
#